data_cef4ed905372141a666acf7067e353fc
#
_entry.id   cef4ed905372141a666acf7067e353fc
#
_cell.length_a   1.000
_cell.length_b   1.000
_cell.length_c   1.000
_cell.angle_alpha   90.00
_cell.angle_beta   90.00
_cell.angle_gamma   90.00
#
_symmetry.space_group_name_H-M   'P 1'
#
loop_
_entity.id
_entity.type
_entity.pdbx_description
1 polymer ?
#
loop_
_entity_poly.entity_id
_entity_poly.type
_entity_poly.pdbx_seq_one_letter_code
_entity_poly.pdbx_strand_id
1 'polypeptide(L)'
;IIRGLVGSEMCIRDSYIDGAADDEVTLRRNTQAFEEVDLIPNVLKGVENIDISTELMGKRISTPLFFSPTALQRLFHHQGEIAVGKAAQNFNTFFGISSLATASIEEIGEKFSSPKIFQMYIHKDKGLNDSMIEKCKINNFDALAITLDTIVGGNRERDLRTGFTSPPKLDFNSFL
;
A
#
# COMPACT_ATOMS: atom_id res chain seq x y z
N ILE A 1 -15.70 -7.59 -0.20
CA ILE A 1 -16.59 -6.98 0.82
C ILE A 1 -16.13 -5.55 1.04
N ILE A 2 -16.67 -4.63 0.25
CA ILE A 2 -16.21 -3.23 0.19
C ILE A 2 -17.29 -2.35 0.85
N ARG A 3 -17.57 -2.57 2.14
CA ARG A 3 -18.51 -1.71 2.88
C ARG A 3 -17.91 -0.35 3.28
N GLY A 4 -16.58 -0.16 3.16
CA GLY A 4 -15.90 1.09 3.52
C GLY A 4 -15.84 2.14 2.41
N LEU A 5 -16.26 1.80 1.19
CA LEU A 5 -16.23 2.70 0.03
C LEU A 5 -17.63 3.25 -0.33
N VAL A 6 -18.61 3.09 0.55
CA VAL A 6 -19.91 3.71 0.38
C VAL A 6 -19.73 5.22 0.53
N GLY A 7 -19.85 5.94 -0.57
CA GLY A 7 -19.65 7.39 -0.64
C GLY A 7 -18.42 7.84 -1.44
N SER A 8 -17.51 6.93 -1.83
CA SER A 8 -16.45 7.29 -2.78
C SER A 8 -17.06 7.55 -4.16
N GLU A 9 -16.62 8.64 -4.80
CA GLU A 9 -17.03 8.91 -6.18
C GLU A 9 -16.73 7.72 -7.10
N MET A 10 -17.60 7.48 -8.06
CA MET A 10 -17.47 6.39 -9.02
C MET A 10 -16.14 6.40 -9.76
N CYS A 11 -15.61 7.59 -10.07
CA CYS A 11 -14.29 7.73 -10.71
C CYS A 11 -13.12 7.29 -9.82
N ILE A 12 -13.23 7.40 -8.49
CA ILE A 12 -12.20 6.92 -7.56
C ILE A 12 -12.28 5.39 -7.46
N ARG A 13 -13.47 4.85 -7.17
CA ARG A 13 -13.66 3.41 -6.99
C ARG A 13 -13.45 2.64 -8.29
N ASP A 14 -14.18 3.02 -9.35
CA ASP A 14 -14.30 2.22 -10.57
C ASP A 14 -13.15 2.44 -11.56
N SER A 15 -12.23 3.38 -11.27
CA SER A 15 -11.05 3.58 -12.09
C SER A 15 -9.74 3.59 -11.30
N TYR A 16 -9.55 4.53 -10.37
CA TYR A 16 -8.27 4.65 -9.65
C TYR A 16 -7.94 3.39 -8.84
N ILE A 17 -8.94 2.77 -8.17
CA ILE A 17 -8.73 1.55 -7.38
C ILE A 17 -8.78 0.31 -8.27
N ASP A 18 -9.87 0.13 -9.04
CA ASP A 18 -10.18 -1.10 -9.75
C ASP A 18 -9.64 -1.12 -11.19
N GLY A 19 -9.12 -0.01 -11.69
CA GLY A 19 -8.61 0.13 -13.05
C GLY A 19 -7.13 -0.22 -13.19
N ALA A 20 -6.76 -0.62 -14.40
CA ALA A 20 -5.38 -0.87 -14.80
C ALA A 20 -5.07 -0.22 -16.16
N ALA A 21 -3.87 -0.43 -16.69
CA ALA A 21 -3.45 0.13 -17.96
C ALA A 21 -4.00 -0.66 -19.15
N ASP A 22 -4.22 0.03 -20.25
CA ASP A 22 -4.66 -0.50 -21.54
C ASP A 22 -5.87 -1.44 -21.41
N ASP A 23 -5.82 -2.63 -22.01
CA ASP A 23 -6.86 -3.66 -21.95
C ASP A 23 -6.93 -4.42 -20.62
N GLU A 24 -6.20 -3.98 -19.60
CA GLU A 24 -6.22 -4.57 -18.24
C GLU A 24 -5.87 -6.08 -18.20
N VAL A 25 -5.02 -6.53 -19.11
CA VAL A 25 -4.62 -7.94 -19.20
C VAL A 25 -3.93 -8.39 -17.91
N THR A 26 -3.02 -7.59 -17.37
CA THR A 26 -2.30 -7.91 -16.13
C THR A 26 -3.24 -7.95 -14.93
N LEU A 27 -4.22 -7.06 -14.85
CA LEU A 27 -5.23 -7.08 -13.79
C LEU A 27 -5.99 -8.40 -13.76
N ARG A 28 -6.45 -8.86 -14.94
CA ARG A 28 -7.14 -10.17 -15.05
C ARG A 28 -6.22 -11.34 -14.69
N ARG A 29 -4.97 -11.32 -15.18
CA ARG A 29 -3.97 -12.37 -14.87
C ARG A 29 -3.61 -12.45 -13.40
N ASN A 30 -3.58 -11.33 -12.69
CA ASN A 30 -3.34 -11.31 -11.25
C ASN A 30 -4.39 -12.11 -10.47
N THR A 31 -5.63 -12.12 -10.93
CA THR A 31 -6.70 -12.95 -10.33
C THR A 31 -6.57 -14.40 -10.77
N GLN A 32 -6.40 -14.65 -12.07
CA GLN A 32 -6.30 -16.00 -12.63
C GLN A 32 -5.09 -16.79 -12.09
N ALA A 33 -3.98 -16.11 -11.79
CA ALA A 33 -2.78 -16.78 -11.26
C ALA A 33 -3.03 -17.56 -9.95
N PHE A 34 -4.02 -17.17 -9.15
CA PHE A 34 -4.39 -17.93 -7.96
C PHE A 34 -5.14 -19.22 -8.28
N GLU A 35 -5.79 -19.31 -9.45
CA GLU A 35 -6.48 -20.52 -9.90
C GLU A 35 -5.50 -21.57 -10.46
N GLU A 36 -4.27 -21.15 -10.79
CA GLU A 36 -3.21 -22.01 -11.33
C GLU A 36 -2.33 -22.66 -10.23
N VAL A 37 -2.57 -22.33 -8.95
CA VAL A 37 -1.77 -22.78 -7.82
C VAL A 37 -2.61 -23.56 -6.83
N ASP A 38 -2.27 -24.84 -6.65
CA ASP A 38 -2.89 -25.72 -5.66
C ASP A 38 -2.08 -25.78 -4.37
N LEU A 39 -2.74 -25.74 -3.23
CA LEU A 39 -2.14 -26.03 -1.93
C LEU A 39 -2.25 -27.51 -1.62
N ILE A 40 -1.14 -28.24 -1.63
CA ILE A 40 -1.10 -29.67 -1.30
C ILE A 40 -0.84 -29.83 0.19
N PRO A 41 -1.84 -30.21 1.01
CA PRO A 41 -1.65 -30.34 2.44
C PRO A 41 -0.82 -31.58 2.80
N ASN A 42 0.06 -31.43 3.78
CA ASN A 42 0.72 -32.57 4.43
C ASN A 42 -0.20 -33.14 5.52
N VAL A 43 -0.84 -34.28 5.25
CA VAL A 43 -1.74 -34.95 6.22
C VAL A 43 -0.97 -35.75 7.25
N LEU A 44 -1.59 -36.05 8.39
CA LEU A 44 -1.06 -36.87 9.46
C LEU A 44 0.27 -36.40 10.07
N LYS A 45 0.54 -35.09 10.05
CA LYS A 45 1.77 -34.52 10.63
C LYS A 45 1.68 -34.18 12.12
N GLY A 46 0.49 -34.28 12.73
CA GLY A 46 0.30 -34.02 14.17
C GLY A 46 0.71 -32.56 14.54
N VAL A 47 0.37 -31.58 13.71
CA VAL A 47 0.72 -30.18 13.97
C VAL A 47 -0.18 -29.64 15.08
N GLU A 48 0.38 -29.50 16.27
CA GLU A 48 -0.34 -28.95 17.44
C GLU A 48 -0.14 -27.44 17.57
N ASN A 49 1.07 -26.95 17.23
CA ASN A 49 1.41 -25.54 17.29
C ASN A 49 1.74 -25.01 15.90
N ILE A 50 1.05 -23.95 15.50
CA ILE A 50 1.25 -23.29 14.22
C ILE A 50 2.12 -22.05 14.44
N ASP A 51 3.34 -22.04 13.90
CA ASP A 51 4.21 -20.87 13.84
C ASP A 51 4.43 -20.50 12.36
N ILE A 52 3.85 -19.36 11.93
CA ILE A 52 4.00 -18.79 10.60
C ILE A 52 4.92 -17.56 10.61
N SER A 53 5.61 -17.32 11.72
CA SER A 53 6.55 -16.22 11.82
C SER A 53 7.73 -16.41 10.88
N THR A 54 8.29 -15.32 10.42
CA THR A 54 9.49 -15.30 9.55
C THR A 54 10.37 -14.11 9.88
N GLU A 55 11.54 -14.09 9.27
CA GLU A 55 12.44 -12.95 9.35
C GLU A 55 12.47 -12.23 8.00
N LEU A 56 12.30 -10.91 8.04
CA LEU A 56 12.42 -10.02 6.89
C LEU A 56 13.31 -8.83 7.27
N MET A 57 14.38 -8.58 6.50
CA MET A 57 15.31 -7.45 6.72
C MET A 57 15.84 -7.38 8.17
N GLY A 58 16.18 -8.54 8.76
CA GLY A 58 16.67 -8.65 10.13
C GLY A 58 15.63 -8.42 11.23
N LYS A 59 14.35 -8.36 10.88
CA LYS A 59 13.23 -8.22 11.83
C LYS A 59 12.34 -9.46 11.81
N ARG A 60 12.03 -10.00 12.98
CA ARG A 60 11.05 -11.08 13.11
C ARG A 60 9.65 -10.51 13.03
N ILE A 61 8.87 -11.07 12.11
CA ILE A 61 7.44 -10.73 11.89
C ILE A 61 6.58 -11.95 12.16
N SER A 62 5.35 -11.74 12.62
CA SER A 62 4.48 -12.84 13.07
C SER A 62 3.83 -13.61 11.92
N THR A 63 3.87 -13.08 10.71
CA THR A 63 3.28 -13.68 9.50
C THR A 63 4.10 -13.26 8.27
N PRO A 64 4.25 -14.11 7.23
CA PRO A 64 4.98 -13.79 6.02
C PRO A 64 4.20 -12.83 5.08
N LEU A 65 3.42 -11.94 5.66
CA LEU A 65 2.64 -10.92 4.96
C LEU A 65 2.97 -9.54 5.53
N PHE A 66 2.98 -8.53 4.68
CA PHE A 66 3.13 -7.13 5.10
C PHE A 66 2.25 -6.20 4.26
N PHE A 67 2.01 -5.01 4.76
CA PHE A 67 1.22 -4.00 4.05
C PHE A 67 2.08 -3.24 3.05
N SER A 68 1.75 -3.38 1.78
CA SER A 68 2.43 -2.66 0.69
C SER A 68 2.21 -1.14 0.76
N PRO A 69 3.17 -0.34 0.27
CA PRO A 69 2.99 1.10 0.16
C PRO A 69 1.81 1.43 -0.77
N THR A 70 0.82 2.14 -0.26
CA THR A 70 -0.35 2.59 -1.02
C THR A 70 -0.50 4.09 -0.87
N ALA A 71 -0.66 4.78 -2.00
CA ALA A 71 -0.81 6.22 -2.04
C ALA A 71 -2.20 6.67 -1.59
N LEU A 72 -2.30 7.91 -1.07
CA LEU A 72 -3.52 8.68 -0.90
C LEU A 72 -4.64 7.95 -0.11
N GLN A 73 -4.29 7.21 0.94
CA GLN A 73 -5.24 6.35 1.65
C GLN A 73 -6.42 7.10 2.30
N ARG A 74 -6.25 8.39 2.64
CA ARG A 74 -7.38 9.20 3.13
C ARG A 74 -8.45 9.53 2.08
N LEU A 75 -8.22 9.25 0.80
CA LEU A 75 -9.29 9.28 -0.20
C LEU A 75 -10.34 8.17 0.02
N PHE A 76 -9.96 7.10 0.73
CA PHE A 76 -10.79 5.91 0.90
C PHE A 76 -11.32 5.75 2.32
N HIS A 77 -10.56 6.24 3.30
CA HIS A 77 -10.95 6.14 4.71
C HIS A 77 -10.31 7.29 5.50
N HIS A 78 -11.09 7.94 6.36
CA HIS A 78 -10.66 9.13 7.11
C HIS A 78 -9.38 8.93 7.95
N GLN A 79 -9.12 7.72 8.45
CA GLN A 79 -7.89 7.41 9.18
C GLN A 79 -6.70 7.11 8.25
N GLY A 80 -6.95 6.71 6.99
CA GLY A 80 -5.91 6.43 6.01
C GLY A 80 -4.80 5.53 6.54
N GLU A 81 -3.57 5.95 6.37
CA GLU A 81 -2.35 5.24 6.77
C GLU A 81 -2.29 4.93 8.28
N ILE A 82 -2.98 5.72 9.12
CA ILE A 82 -3.02 5.48 10.56
C ILE A 82 -3.75 4.18 10.90
N ALA A 83 -4.85 3.87 10.19
CA ALA A 83 -5.57 2.60 10.38
C ALA A 83 -4.71 1.40 9.97
N VAL A 84 -3.98 1.51 8.86
CA VAL A 84 -3.09 0.45 8.37
C VAL A 84 -1.89 0.26 9.29
N GLY A 85 -1.26 1.36 9.75
CA GLY A 85 -0.16 1.30 10.72
C GLY A 85 -0.58 0.62 12.04
N LYS A 86 -1.79 0.91 12.53
CA LYS A 86 -2.35 0.23 13.71
C LYS A 86 -2.54 -1.28 13.47
N ALA A 87 -3.02 -1.68 12.29
CA ALA A 87 -3.15 -3.08 11.93
C ALA A 87 -1.76 -3.76 11.86
N ALA A 88 -0.78 -3.13 11.20
CA ALA A 88 0.58 -3.66 11.13
C ALA A 88 1.20 -3.86 12.51
N GLN A 89 1.01 -2.91 13.42
CA GLN A 89 1.49 -3.03 14.80
C GLN A 89 0.79 -4.17 15.56
N ASN A 90 -0.52 -4.31 15.42
CA ASN A 90 -1.28 -5.36 16.09
C ASN A 90 -0.88 -6.77 15.63
N PHE A 91 -0.51 -6.92 14.36
CA PHE A 91 -0.07 -8.19 13.77
C PHE A 91 1.45 -8.35 13.73
N ASN A 92 2.20 -7.42 14.32
CA ASN A 92 3.67 -7.41 14.32
C ASN A 92 4.24 -7.74 12.93
N THR A 93 3.89 -6.91 11.95
CA THR A 93 4.37 -7.04 10.56
C THR A 93 4.83 -5.70 10.01
N PHE A 94 5.51 -5.73 8.85
CA PHE A 94 5.96 -4.50 8.21
C PHE A 94 4.79 -3.66 7.67
N PHE A 95 4.96 -2.36 7.80
CA PHE A 95 4.11 -1.35 7.18
C PHE A 95 4.88 -0.56 6.12
N GLY A 96 4.46 -0.68 4.87
CA GLY A 96 4.96 0.12 3.76
C GLY A 96 4.22 1.45 3.66
N ILE A 97 4.96 2.55 3.67
CA ILE A 97 4.43 3.91 3.54
C ILE A 97 4.89 4.48 2.20
N SER A 98 3.96 5.00 1.42
CA SER A 98 4.25 5.64 0.13
C SER A 98 4.77 7.07 0.33
N SER A 99 5.66 7.54 -0.55
CA SER A 99 5.99 8.97 -0.65
C SER A 99 4.80 9.85 -1.04
N LEU A 100 3.71 9.25 -1.54
CA LEU A 100 2.43 9.90 -1.82
C LEU A 100 1.39 9.62 -0.72
N ALA A 101 1.83 9.24 0.48
CA ALA A 101 0.94 9.04 1.61
C ALA A 101 0.29 10.35 2.06
N THR A 102 -0.88 10.24 2.67
CA THR A 102 -1.59 11.37 3.27
C THR A 102 -1.20 11.64 4.73
N ALA A 103 -0.45 10.72 5.35
CA ALA A 103 0.19 10.90 6.64
C ALA A 103 1.69 11.17 6.45
N SER A 104 2.28 12.01 7.30
CA SER A 104 3.71 12.32 7.23
C SER A 104 4.60 11.22 7.78
N ILE A 105 5.89 11.22 7.42
CA ILE A 105 6.90 10.30 7.94
C ILE A 105 6.97 10.42 9.47
N GLU A 106 6.93 11.66 9.97
CA GLU A 106 6.98 11.98 11.38
C GLU A 106 5.76 11.44 12.12
N GLU A 107 4.55 11.68 11.60
CA GLU A 107 3.30 11.20 12.20
C GLU A 107 3.29 9.66 12.33
N ILE A 108 3.78 8.96 11.31
CA ILE A 108 3.87 7.50 11.33
C ILE A 108 4.96 7.02 12.30
N GLY A 109 6.12 7.68 12.31
CA GLY A 109 7.23 7.35 13.20
C GLY A 109 6.89 7.50 14.67
N GLU A 110 6.17 8.58 15.02
CA GLU A 110 5.73 8.84 16.39
C GLU A 110 4.66 7.84 16.89
N LYS A 111 3.75 7.42 16.01
CA LYS A 111 2.60 6.60 16.39
C LYS A 111 2.90 5.10 16.44
N PHE A 112 3.85 4.61 15.64
CA PHE A 112 4.03 3.17 15.45
C PHE A 112 5.48 2.72 15.63
N SER A 113 5.65 1.66 16.44
CA SER A 113 6.92 0.99 16.67
C SER A 113 7.12 -0.26 15.81
N SER A 114 6.09 -0.71 15.08
CA SER A 114 6.22 -1.84 14.13
C SER A 114 7.26 -1.54 13.04
N PRO A 115 7.87 -2.57 12.44
CA PRO A 115 8.81 -2.37 11.34
C PRO A 115 8.19 -1.60 10.18
N LYS A 116 8.94 -0.63 9.61
CA LYS A 116 8.47 0.31 8.61
C LYS A 116 9.37 0.36 7.39
N ILE A 117 8.76 0.39 6.21
CA ILE A 117 9.44 0.61 4.93
C ILE A 117 8.89 1.89 4.32
N PHE A 118 9.76 2.78 3.89
CA PHE A 118 9.35 3.96 3.15
C PHE A 118 9.59 3.77 1.66
N GLN A 119 8.54 3.86 0.84
CA GLN A 119 8.65 3.84 -0.61
C GLN A 119 8.83 5.26 -1.13
N MET A 120 9.85 5.46 -1.97
CA MET A 120 10.13 6.75 -2.57
C MET A 120 10.36 6.65 -4.09
N TYR A 121 9.96 7.70 -4.77
CA TYR A 121 10.42 8.02 -6.12
C TYR A 121 11.63 8.95 -6.03
N ILE A 122 12.60 8.76 -6.90
CA ILE A 122 13.76 9.67 -6.97
C ILE A 122 13.33 10.98 -7.63
N HIS A 123 13.38 12.05 -6.88
CA HIS A 123 13.06 13.38 -7.35
C HIS A 123 14.27 14.05 -8.02
N LYS A 124 14.03 14.97 -8.96
CA LYS A 124 15.11 15.77 -9.57
C LYS A 124 15.81 16.66 -8.54
N ASP A 125 15.06 17.14 -7.57
CA ASP A 125 15.60 17.86 -6.41
C ASP A 125 16.27 16.88 -5.44
N LYS A 126 17.61 16.91 -5.42
CA LYS A 126 18.41 16.07 -4.52
C LYS A 126 18.18 16.42 -3.05
N GLY A 127 17.98 17.69 -2.72
CA GLY A 127 17.73 18.13 -1.35
C GLY A 127 16.43 17.55 -0.78
N LEU A 128 15.40 17.39 -1.62
CA LEU A 128 14.17 16.73 -1.24
C LEU A 128 14.39 15.24 -0.95
N ASN A 129 15.16 14.54 -1.80
CA ASN A 129 15.49 13.13 -1.57
C ASN A 129 16.27 12.94 -0.25
N ASP A 130 17.30 13.76 -0.03
CA ASP A 130 18.11 13.72 1.19
C ASP A 130 17.26 14.00 2.43
N SER A 131 16.36 14.98 2.36
CA SER A 131 15.43 15.30 3.44
C SER A 131 14.50 14.14 3.78
N MET A 132 13.91 13.48 2.79
CA MET A 132 13.06 12.30 3.02
C MET A 132 13.83 11.15 3.68
N ILE A 133 15.05 10.87 3.20
CA ILE A 133 15.90 9.83 3.77
C ILE A 133 16.25 10.14 5.22
N GLU A 134 16.62 11.38 5.52
CA GLU A 134 16.97 11.79 6.87
C GLU A 134 15.77 11.73 7.84
N LYS A 135 14.59 12.16 7.39
CA LYS A 135 13.35 11.99 8.15
C LYS A 135 13.05 10.51 8.46
N CYS A 136 13.26 9.62 7.48
CA CYS A 136 13.08 8.17 7.70
C CYS A 136 14.04 7.64 8.78
N LYS A 137 15.31 8.06 8.76
CA LYS A 137 16.28 7.66 9.79
C LYS A 137 15.88 8.15 11.18
N ILE A 138 15.54 9.45 11.31
CA ILE A 138 15.14 10.06 12.58
C ILE A 138 13.89 9.38 13.15
N ASN A 139 12.96 8.95 12.28
CA ASN A 139 11.70 8.33 12.67
C ASN A 139 11.73 6.78 12.67
N ASN A 140 12.92 6.20 12.70
CA ASN A 140 13.16 4.76 12.86
C ASN A 140 12.45 3.92 11.80
N PHE A 141 12.57 4.31 10.52
CA PHE A 141 12.21 3.44 9.41
C PHE A 141 13.33 2.43 9.16
N ASP A 142 12.97 1.18 8.92
CA ASP A 142 13.91 0.06 8.82
C ASP A 142 14.49 -0.11 7.41
N ALA A 143 13.75 0.32 6.39
CA ALA A 143 14.17 0.18 4.99
C ALA A 143 13.57 1.27 4.08
N LEU A 144 14.23 1.44 2.91
CA LEU A 144 13.73 2.23 1.78
C LEU A 144 13.42 1.31 0.61
N ALA A 145 12.26 1.51 0.00
CA ALA A 145 11.87 0.89 -1.27
C ALA A 145 11.92 1.95 -2.37
N ILE A 146 12.85 1.83 -3.31
CA ILE A 146 13.01 2.80 -4.39
C ILE A 146 12.28 2.30 -5.62
N THR A 147 11.32 3.09 -6.12
CA THR A 147 10.58 2.79 -7.35
C THR A 147 11.33 3.35 -8.56
N LEU A 148 11.72 2.48 -9.50
CA LEU A 148 12.59 2.80 -10.63
C LEU A 148 11.92 2.68 -12.00
N ASP A 149 10.69 2.18 -12.06
CA ASP A 149 9.97 1.80 -13.28
C ASP A 149 8.92 2.83 -13.76
N THR A 150 8.92 4.04 -13.20
CA THR A 150 7.94 5.08 -13.51
C THR A 150 8.42 6.10 -14.54
N ILE A 151 9.20 5.69 -15.53
CA ILE A 151 9.70 6.57 -16.60
C ILE A 151 8.54 7.04 -17.49
N VAL A 152 7.55 6.19 -17.69
CA VAL A 152 6.33 6.49 -18.46
C VAL A 152 5.12 6.10 -17.62
N GLY A 153 4.12 6.97 -17.57
CA GLY A 153 2.83 6.66 -16.95
C GLY A 153 2.07 5.59 -17.73
N GLY A 154 1.40 4.67 -17.04
CA GLY A 154 0.51 3.70 -17.67
C GLY A 154 -0.66 4.42 -18.36
N ASN A 155 -1.08 3.91 -19.54
CA ASN A 155 -2.25 4.40 -20.25
C ASN A 155 -3.52 3.88 -19.56
N ARG A 156 -4.00 4.61 -18.58
CA ARG A 156 -5.17 4.25 -17.76
C ARG A 156 -6.46 4.75 -18.44
N GLU A 157 -6.89 4.07 -19.48
CA GLU A 157 -8.08 4.47 -20.26
C GLU A 157 -9.35 4.56 -19.42
N ARG A 158 -9.49 3.72 -18.40
CA ARG A 158 -10.65 3.76 -17.51
C ARG A 158 -10.73 5.08 -16.75
N ASP A 159 -9.59 5.62 -16.30
CA ASP A 159 -9.54 6.93 -15.63
C ASP A 159 -10.04 8.04 -16.56
N LEU A 160 -9.67 7.99 -17.84
CA LEU A 160 -10.16 8.94 -18.86
C LEU A 160 -11.66 8.82 -19.09
N ARG A 161 -12.19 7.58 -19.16
CA ARG A 161 -13.63 7.33 -19.39
C ARG A 161 -14.50 7.73 -18.19
N THR A 162 -13.99 7.59 -16.96
CA THR A 162 -14.70 7.95 -15.72
C THR A 162 -14.49 9.39 -15.29
N GLY A 163 -13.60 10.12 -15.97
CA GLY A 163 -13.29 11.52 -15.64
C GLY A 163 -12.44 11.69 -14.38
N PHE A 164 -11.71 10.65 -13.95
CA PHE A 164 -10.78 10.76 -12.82
C PHE A 164 -9.66 11.76 -13.15
N THR A 165 -9.36 12.62 -12.19
CA THR A 165 -8.26 13.60 -12.28
C THR A 165 -7.33 13.46 -11.09
N SER A 166 -6.05 13.79 -11.27
CA SER A 166 -5.09 13.84 -10.17
C SER A 166 -4.61 15.31 -10.01
N PRO A 167 -4.92 16.00 -8.91
CA PRO A 167 -5.74 15.54 -7.78
C PRO A 167 -7.21 15.33 -8.15
N PRO A 168 -7.93 14.42 -7.46
CA PRO A 168 -9.34 14.17 -7.74
C PRO A 168 -10.17 15.41 -7.42
N LYS A 169 -11.18 15.70 -8.25
CA LYS A 169 -12.18 16.72 -7.96
C LYS A 169 -13.15 16.11 -6.93
N LEU A 170 -13.06 16.56 -5.70
CA LEU A 170 -13.97 16.16 -4.64
C LEU A 170 -15.09 17.21 -4.57
N ASP A 171 -16.34 16.78 -4.69
CA ASP A 171 -17.50 17.62 -4.42
C ASP A 171 -18.05 17.35 -3.01
N PHE A 172 -19.08 18.12 -2.61
CA PHE A 172 -19.66 18.01 -1.25
C PHE A 172 -20.31 16.66 -1.00
N ASN A 173 -20.74 15.94 -2.05
CA ASN A 173 -21.36 14.61 -1.94
C ASN A 173 -20.31 13.52 -1.70
N SER A 174 -19.03 13.79 -1.93
CA SER A 174 -17.94 12.86 -1.66
C SER A 174 -17.65 12.69 -0.16
N PHE A 175 -18.23 13.53 0.70
CA PHE A 175 -18.03 13.52 2.16
C PHE A 175 -19.20 12.93 2.96
N LEU A 176 -20.29 12.56 2.31
CA LEU A 176 -21.45 11.91 2.91
C LEU A 176 -21.44 10.40 2.65
#